data_59b7a958ed9a6059ab4ed71cefda1b9c
#
_entry.id   59b7a958ed9a6059ab4ed71cefda1b9c
#
_cell.length_a   1.000
_cell.length_b   1.000
_cell.length_c   1.000
_cell.angle_alpha   90.00
_cell.angle_beta   90.00
_cell.angle_gamma   90.00
#
_symmetry.space_group_name_H-M   'P 1'
#
loop_
_entity.id
_entity.type
_entity.pdbx_description
1 polymer ?
#
loop_
_entity_poly.entity_id
_entity_poly.type
_entity_poly.pdbx_seq_one_letter_code
_entity_poly.pdbx_strand_id
1 'polypeptide(L)'
;MTGRRTLDVSGLPPYDISNQSPLFWGQVLMCLIEGSLLCMLIATYFYLRLSVDVWPGPGVRLPSLTYSSWALVPLVASCAGSYLASEAAKKNNRAGMLWGLGLNFGLAIVFLVLRGLEWSSLNFTWASDAHGSIVWSILFLHSYDIVADVLMTAVLIVIVASGRYGPRQRIGVHVDSVLWYFLVGIWIPLYGVVYWAPRMMGGAR
;
A
#
# COMPACT_ATOMS: atom_id res chain seq x y z
N MET A 1 -22.86 32.74 -35.16
CA MET A 1 -23.05 32.07 -33.86
C MET A 1 -23.00 30.57 -34.08
N THR A 2 -21.83 29.94 -33.84
CA THR A 2 -21.63 28.50 -33.99
C THR A 2 -22.26 27.81 -32.80
N GLY A 3 -23.42 27.19 -32.99
CA GLY A 3 -24.09 26.37 -31.97
C GLY A 3 -23.17 25.29 -31.50
N ARG A 4 -22.82 25.33 -30.18
CA ARG A 4 -22.04 24.29 -29.53
C ARG A 4 -22.85 23.00 -29.58
N ARG A 5 -22.41 22.02 -30.38
CA ARG A 5 -23.01 20.68 -30.40
C ARG A 5 -22.86 20.09 -29.00
N THR A 6 -23.93 20.03 -28.25
CA THR A 6 -23.99 19.27 -27.01
C THR A 6 -24.23 17.81 -27.39
N LEU A 7 -23.31 16.94 -27.03
CA LEU A 7 -23.49 15.49 -27.10
C LEU A 7 -24.56 15.10 -26.06
N ASP A 8 -25.60 14.38 -26.51
CA ASP A 8 -26.56 13.76 -25.60
C ASP A 8 -25.86 12.57 -24.89
N VAL A 9 -25.59 12.72 -23.60
CA VAL A 9 -24.96 11.71 -22.73
C VAL A 9 -25.96 11.01 -21.81
N SER A 10 -27.27 11.20 -22.05
CA SER A 10 -28.32 10.60 -21.22
C SER A 10 -28.34 9.06 -21.25
N GLY A 11 -27.77 8.45 -22.29
CA GLY A 11 -27.60 6.99 -22.41
C GLY A 11 -26.34 6.43 -21.76
N LEU A 12 -25.44 7.28 -21.22
CA LEU A 12 -24.28 6.77 -20.50
C LEU A 12 -24.73 6.33 -19.10
N PRO A 13 -24.22 5.14 -18.63
CA PRO A 13 -24.56 4.68 -17.30
C PRO A 13 -24.15 5.74 -16.27
N PRO A 14 -25.02 6.05 -15.28
CA PRO A 14 -24.64 6.92 -14.17
C PRO A 14 -23.38 6.32 -13.52
N TYR A 15 -22.54 7.19 -12.94
CA TYR A 15 -21.35 6.75 -12.20
C TYR A 15 -21.73 5.67 -11.18
N ASP A 16 -21.62 4.41 -11.60
CA ASP A 16 -21.89 3.27 -10.75
C ASP A 16 -20.58 2.82 -10.09
N ILE A 17 -20.65 2.48 -8.82
CA ILE A 17 -19.52 1.93 -8.08
C ILE A 17 -19.42 0.46 -8.50
N SER A 18 -18.87 0.24 -9.68
CA SER A 18 -18.72 -1.09 -10.26
C SER A 18 -17.31 -1.29 -10.80
N ASN A 19 -16.92 -2.54 -10.93
CA ASN A 19 -15.67 -2.95 -11.55
C ASN A 19 -15.60 -2.61 -13.05
N GLN A 20 -16.64 -2.01 -13.63
CA GLN A 20 -16.68 -1.56 -15.03
C GLN A 20 -16.21 -0.10 -15.19
N SER A 21 -16.01 0.62 -14.07
CA SER A 21 -15.55 2.00 -14.12
C SER A 21 -14.13 2.11 -14.71
N PRO A 22 -13.84 3.06 -15.62
CA PRO A 22 -12.49 3.34 -16.08
C PRO A 22 -11.50 3.66 -14.94
N LEU A 23 -11.98 4.28 -13.86
CA LEU A 23 -11.17 4.56 -12.66
C LEU A 23 -10.73 3.29 -11.95
N PHE A 24 -11.60 2.29 -11.86
CA PHE A 24 -11.26 0.98 -11.30
C PHE A 24 -10.15 0.30 -12.10
N TRP A 25 -10.29 0.25 -13.42
CA TRP A 25 -9.27 -0.36 -14.29
C TRP A 25 -7.97 0.43 -14.29
N GLY A 26 -8.02 1.77 -14.22
CA GLY A 26 -6.84 2.60 -14.04
C GLY A 26 -6.09 2.25 -12.74
N GLN A 27 -6.82 2.03 -11.64
CA GLN A 27 -6.24 1.60 -10.38
C GLN A 27 -5.64 0.19 -10.45
N VAL A 28 -6.33 -0.74 -11.10
CA VAL A 28 -5.79 -2.11 -11.31
C VAL A 28 -4.49 -2.07 -12.10
N LEU A 29 -4.42 -1.26 -13.17
CA LEU A 29 -3.19 -1.09 -13.94
C LEU A 29 -2.07 -0.47 -13.09
N MET A 30 -2.38 0.49 -12.22
CA MET A 30 -1.40 1.04 -11.29
C MET A 30 -0.88 -0.02 -10.32
N CYS A 31 -1.76 -0.82 -9.73
CA CYS A 31 -1.36 -1.95 -8.88
C CYS A 31 -0.47 -2.96 -9.63
N LEU A 32 -0.71 -3.21 -10.92
CA LEU A 32 0.14 -4.08 -11.75
C LEU A 32 1.53 -3.48 -11.97
N ILE A 33 1.63 -2.17 -12.20
CA ILE A 33 2.92 -1.48 -12.35
C ILE A 33 3.71 -1.56 -11.03
N GLU A 34 3.12 -1.14 -9.92
CA GLU A 34 3.74 -1.20 -8.59
C GLU A 34 4.11 -2.64 -8.21
N GLY A 35 3.19 -3.58 -8.44
CA GLY A 35 3.42 -5.00 -8.19
C GLY A 35 4.59 -5.56 -8.99
N SER A 36 4.74 -5.18 -10.26
CA SER A 36 5.87 -5.61 -11.10
C SER A 36 7.19 -5.10 -10.54
N LEU A 37 7.24 -3.84 -10.07
CA LEU A 37 8.42 -3.22 -9.49
C LEU A 37 8.82 -3.91 -8.18
N LEU A 38 7.86 -4.17 -7.30
CA LEU A 38 8.11 -4.91 -6.05
C LEU A 38 8.53 -6.37 -6.31
N CYS A 39 7.96 -7.03 -7.31
CA CYS A 39 8.39 -8.37 -7.74
C CYS A 39 9.83 -8.37 -8.28
N MET A 40 10.23 -7.32 -9.02
CA MET A 40 11.62 -7.17 -9.47
C MET A 40 12.58 -6.99 -8.29
N LEU A 41 12.20 -6.28 -7.24
CA LEU A 41 13.01 -6.17 -6.01
C LEU A 41 13.16 -7.53 -5.30
N ILE A 42 12.10 -8.35 -5.25
CA ILE A 42 12.18 -9.72 -4.74
C ILE A 42 13.16 -10.56 -5.57
N ALA A 43 13.05 -10.51 -6.89
CA ALA A 43 13.96 -11.23 -7.78
C ALA A 43 15.40 -10.76 -7.60
N THR A 44 15.62 -9.44 -7.48
CA THR A 44 16.94 -8.85 -7.21
C THR A 44 17.49 -9.30 -5.86
N TYR A 45 16.66 -9.40 -4.82
CA TYR A 45 17.09 -9.91 -3.52
C TYR A 45 17.68 -11.33 -3.65
N PHE A 46 16.99 -12.24 -4.32
CA PHE A 46 17.49 -13.60 -4.52
C PHE A 46 18.69 -13.66 -5.45
N TYR A 47 18.73 -12.84 -6.49
CA TYR A 47 19.90 -12.73 -7.37
C TYR A 47 21.15 -12.31 -6.59
N LEU A 48 21.05 -11.24 -5.78
CA LEU A 48 22.15 -10.78 -4.94
C LEU A 48 22.57 -11.83 -3.90
N ARG A 49 21.59 -12.50 -3.28
CA ARG A 49 21.85 -13.58 -2.33
C ARG A 49 22.65 -14.73 -2.94
N LEU A 50 22.36 -15.09 -4.19
CA LEU A 50 23.05 -16.17 -4.90
C LEU A 50 24.45 -15.75 -5.41
N SER A 51 24.70 -14.45 -5.50
CA SER A 51 25.96 -13.90 -6.01
C SER A 51 27.06 -13.77 -4.95
N VAL A 52 26.77 -14.08 -3.67
CA VAL A 52 27.72 -13.97 -2.56
C VAL A 52 27.69 -15.22 -1.68
N ASP A 53 28.85 -15.57 -1.11
CA ASP A 53 28.98 -16.76 -0.26
C ASP A 53 28.35 -16.56 1.13
N VAL A 54 28.43 -15.35 1.67
CA VAL A 54 27.91 -15.00 3.01
C VAL A 54 26.80 -13.98 2.89
N TRP A 55 25.61 -14.31 3.43
CA TRP A 55 24.44 -13.47 3.39
C TRP A 55 23.62 -13.54 4.69
N PRO A 56 23.34 -12.42 5.35
CA PRO A 56 23.90 -11.07 5.11
C PRO A 56 25.41 -11.02 5.37
N GLY A 57 26.05 -9.92 4.98
CA GLY A 57 27.48 -9.71 5.17
C GLY A 57 27.91 -9.71 6.65
N PRO A 58 29.23 -9.83 6.92
CA PRO A 58 29.75 -9.88 8.27
C PRO A 58 29.36 -8.64 9.09
N GLY A 59 28.90 -8.84 10.34
CA GLY A 59 28.50 -7.75 11.24
C GLY A 59 27.10 -7.20 11.04
N VAL A 60 26.39 -7.59 9.99
CA VAL A 60 24.98 -7.20 9.75
C VAL A 60 24.05 -8.03 10.63
N ARG A 61 23.27 -7.38 11.46
CA ARG A 61 22.20 -8.02 12.24
C ARG A 61 20.93 -8.07 11.41
N LEU A 62 20.26 -9.21 11.41
CA LEU A 62 18.97 -9.35 10.75
C LEU A 62 17.95 -8.39 11.36
N PRO A 63 17.05 -7.79 10.55
CA PRO A 63 15.98 -6.94 11.05
C PRO A 63 15.15 -7.64 12.13
N SER A 64 14.79 -6.91 13.18
CA SER A 64 14.02 -7.46 14.30
C SER A 64 12.62 -7.90 13.84
N LEU A 65 12.22 -9.11 14.21
CA LEU A 65 10.85 -9.59 13.99
C LEU A 65 9.83 -8.84 14.87
N THR A 66 10.26 -8.27 15.98
CA THR A 66 9.35 -7.66 16.95
C THR A 66 8.59 -6.49 16.34
N TYR A 67 9.30 -5.47 15.84
CA TYR A 67 8.64 -4.28 15.27
C TYR A 67 7.85 -4.61 14.03
N SER A 68 8.39 -5.42 13.12
CA SER A 68 7.70 -5.80 11.88
C SER A 68 6.47 -6.66 12.10
N SER A 69 6.50 -7.57 13.10
CA SER A 69 5.32 -8.39 13.44
C SER A 69 4.24 -7.53 14.12
N TRP A 70 4.61 -6.63 15.03
CA TRP A 70 3.65 -5.70 15.62
C TRP A 70 3.06 -4.73 14.59
N ALA A 71 3.83 -4.33 13.58
CA ALA A 71 3.33 -3.48 12.49
C ALA A 71 2.32 -4.19 11.58
N LEU A 72 2.41 -5.52 11.43
CA LEU A 72 1.42 -6.30 10.68
C LEU A 72 0.01 -6.19 11.25
N VAL A 73 -0.14 -6.11 12.58
CA VAL A 73 -1.44 -6.07 13.23
C VAL A 73 -2.27 -4.85 12.78
N PRO A 74 -1.81 -3.60 12.94
CA PRO A 74 -2.56 -2.45 12.46
C PRO A 74 -2.70 -2.43 10.93
N LEU A 75 -1.71 -2.90 10.17
CA LEU A 75 -1.76 -2.96 8.72
C LEU A 75 -2.90 -3.87 8.24
N VAL A 76 -3.01 -5.09 8.78
CA VAL A 76 -4.09 -6.02 8.41
C VAL A 76 -5.43 -5.53 8.95
N ALA A 77 -5.48 -5.03 10.19
CA ALA A 77 -6.70 -4.51 10.80
C ALA A 77 -7.28 -3.32 10.03
N SER A 78 -6.43 -2.49 9.40
CA SER A 78 -6.87 -1.34 8.59
C SER A 78 -7.70 -1.74 7.37
N CYS A 79 -7.56 -2.97 6.86
CA CYS A 79 -8.42 -3.49 5.80
C CYS A 79 -9.91 -3.47 6.20
N ALA A 80 -10.24 -3.63 7.49
CA ALA A 80 -11.60 -3.50 7.96
C ALA A 80 -12.13 -2.07 7.79
N GLY A 81 -11.28 -1.06 8.04
CA GLY A 81 -11.61 0.35 7.79
C GLY A 81 -11.90 0.62 6.31
N SER A 82 -11.03 0.17 5.42
CA SER A 82 -11.22 0.28 3.96
C SER A 82 -12.48 -0.44 3.49
N TYR A 83 -12.76 -1.62 4.04
CA TYR A 83 -13.99 -2.37 3.72
C TYR A 83 -15.24 -1.59 4.13
N LEU A 84 -15.28 -1.09 5.37
CA LEU A 84 -16.40 -0.29 5.88
C LEU A 84 -16.61 0.98 5.05
N ALA A 85 -15.53 1.68 4.67
CA ALA A 85 -15.59 2.86 3.82
C ALA A 85 -16.18 2.55 2.44
N SER A 86 -15.71 1.49 1.80
CA SER A 86 -16.17 1.04 0.48
C SER A 86 -17.65 0.64 0.49
N GLU A 87 -18.09 -0.14 1.48
CA GLU A 87 -19.50 -0.53 1.62
C GLU A 87 -20.41 0.67 1.94
N ALA A 88 -19.93 1.60 2.76
CA ALA A 88 -20.66 2.84 3.05
C ALA A 88 -20.78 3.74 1.80
N ALA A 89 -19.74 3.75 0.95
CA ALA A 89 -19.75 4.47 -0.32
C ALA A 89 -20.82 3.92 -1.29
N LYS A 90 -20.96 2.60 -1.38
CA LYS A 90 -22.02 1.95 -2.16
C LYS A 90 -23.42 2.35 -1.67
N LYS A 91 -23.59 2.43 -0.36
CA LYS A 91 -24.85 2.77 0.30
C LYS A 91 -25.11 4.29 0.43
N ASN A 92 -24.21 5.13 -0.12
CA ASN A 92 -24.26 6.60 0.04
C ASN A 92 -24.33 7.06 1.51
N ASN A 93 -23.70 6.31 2.42
CA ASN A 93 -23.68 6.61 3.84
C ASN A 93 -22.44 7.42 4.21
N ARG A 94 -22.60 8.74 4.35
CA ARG A 94 -21.50 9.67 4.69
C ARG A 94 -20.82 9.34 6.01
N ALA A 95 -21.60 9.07 7.05
CA ALA A 95 -21.04 8.76 8.36
C ALA A 95 -20.21 7.48 8.32
N GLY A 96 -20.71 6.43 7.65
CA GLY A 96 -19.98 5.18 7.46
C GLY A 96 -18.69 5.35 6.67
N MET A 97 -18.69 6.19 5.62
CA MET A 97 -17.46 6.52 4.88
C MET A 97 -16.42 7.20 5.78
N LEU A 98 -16.81 8.20 6.56
CA LEU A 98 -15.91 8.92 7.47
C LEU A 98 -15.35 8.00 8.56
N TRP A 99 -16.17 7.15 9.15
CA TRP A 99 -15.68 6.16 10.13
C TRP A 99 -14.74 5.15 9.53
N GLY A 100 -15.06 4.61 8.35
CA GLY A 100 -14.20 3.63 7.67
C GLY A 100 -12.86 4.23 7.26
N LEU A 101 -12.87 5.39 6.58
CA LEU A 101 -11.66 6.11 6.17
C LEU A 101 -10.83 6.54 7.38
N GLY A 102 -11.48 7.05 8.45
CA GLY A 102 -10.82 7.46 9.68
C GLY A 102 -10.13 6.30 10.39
N LEU A 103 -10.79 5.13 10.45
CA LEU A 103 -10.20 3.92 11.02
C LEU A 103 -9.00 3.44 10.19
N ASN A 104 -9.14 3.39 8.86
CA ASN A 104 -8.04 3.03 7.97
C ASN A 104 -6.86 3.99 8.16
N PHE A 105 -7.10 5.29 8.07
CA PHE A 105 -6.08 6.33 8.25
C PHE A 105 -5.37 6.21 9.60
N GLY A 106 -6.11 6.07 10.70
CA GLY A 106 -5.54 5.97 12.04
C GLY A 106 -4.64 4.74 12.19
N LEU A 107 -5.07 3.57 11.71
CA LEU A 107 -4.29 2.33 11.76
C LEU A 107 -3.06 2.39 10.82
N ALA A 108 -3.19 3.05 9.67
CA ALA A 108 -2.08 3.28 8.76
C ALA A 108 -1.00 4.18 9.37
N ILE A 109 -1.39 5.22 10.11
CA ILE A 109 -0.43 6.05 10.87
C ILE A 109 0.28 5.23 11.95
N VAL A 110 -0.45 4.38 12.69
CA VAL A 110 0.19 3.48 13.68
C VAL A 110 1.21 2.56 12.99
N PHE A 111 0.86 1.99 11.83
CA PHE A 111 1.80 1.20 11.03
C PHE A 111 3.05 2.01 10.65
N LEU A 112 2.89 3.22 10.14
CA LEU A 112 4.02 4.08 9.73
C LEU A 112 4.93 4.46 10.90
N VAL A 113 4.35 4.71 12.08
CA VAL A 113 5.14 4.96 13.31
C VAL A 113 5.97 3.73 13.67
N LEU A 114 5.36 2.54 13.69
CA LEU A 114 6.09 1.29 13.95
C LEU A 114 7.16 1.01 12.90
N ARG A 115 6.91 1.34 11.64
CA ARG A 115 7.88 1.27 10.55
C ARG A 115 9.07 2.22 10.77
N GLY A 116 8.81 3.45 11.22
CA GLY A 116 9.87 4.40 11.58
C GLY A 116 10.73 3.90 12.74
N LEU A 117 10.13 3.31 13.77
CA LEU A 117 10.86 2.69 14.89
C LEU A 117 11.69 1.49 14.41
N GLU A 118 11.17 0.70 13.49
CA GLU A 118 11.91 -0.40 12.88
C GLU A 118 13.15 0.10 12.15
N TRP A 119 13.01 1.13 11.30
CA TRP A 119 14.15 1.71 10.57
C TRP A 119 15.23 2.24 11.51
N SER A 120 14.84 2.88 12.61
CA SER A 120 15.78 3.37 13.62
C SER A 120 16.52 2.25 14.35
N SER A 121 15.98 1.02 14.36
CA SER A 121 16.57 -0.16 14.99
C SER A 121 17.53 -0.95 14.08
N LEU A 122 17.59 -0.64 12.78
CA LEU A 122 18.50 -1.28 11.83
C LEU A 122 19.94 -0.84 12.11
N ASN A 123 20.87 -1.81 12.15
CA ASN A 123 22.29 -1.54 12.33
C ASN A 123 23.07 -1.43 11.01
N PHE A 124 22.38 -1.35 9.89
CA PHE A 124 22.92 -1.19 8.56
C PHE A 124 22.16 -0.12 7.79
N THR A 125 22.80 0.47 6.81
CA THR A 125 22.23 1.49 5.94
C THR A 125 22.10 0.96 4.51
N TRP A 126 21.43 1.72 3.66
CA TRP A 126 21.34 1.44 2.23
C TRP A 126 22.71 1.39 1.52
N ALA A 127 23.75 2.00 2.09
CA ALA A 127 25.10 2.08 1.53
C ALA A 127 26.07 1.06 2.16
N SER A 128 25.66 0.25 3.13
CA SER A 128 26.55 -0.66 3.86
C SER A 128 27.05 -1.81 2.99
N ASP A 129 26.15 -2.49 2.31
CA ASP A 129 26.41 -3.64 1.44
C ASP A 129 25.21 -3.92 0.52
N ALA A 130 25.31 -4.97 -0.30
CA ALA A 130 24.25 -5.38 -1.21
C ALA A 130 22.97 -5.80 -0.47
N HIS A 131 23.09 -6.43 0.72
CA HIS A 131 21.96 -6.78 1.56
C HIS A 131 21.25 -5.52 2.09
N GLY A 132 22.03 -4.57 2.63
CA GLY A 132 21.49 -3.30 3.11
C GLY A 132 20.76 -2.54 2.00
N SER A 133 21.38 -2.41 0.82
CA SER A 133 20.79 -1.73 -0.33
C SER A 133 19.42 -2.30 -0.72
N ILE A 134 19.32 -3.62 -0.87
CA ILE A 134 18.07 -4.24 -1.34
C ILE A 134 16.99 -4.23 -0.27
N VAL A 135 17.32 -4.48 1.00
CA VAL A 135 16.37 -4.44 2.11
C VAL A 135 15.81 -3.03 2.29
N TRP A 136 16.68 -2.01 2.28
CA TRP A 136 16.25 -0.62 2.35
C TRP A 136 15.37 -0.22 1.16
N SER A 137 15.70 -0.68 -0.05
CA SER A 137 14.89 -0.41 -1.24
C SER A 137 13.48 -0.99 -1.11
N ILE A 138 13.35 -2.23 -0.65
CA ILE A 138 12.05 -2.88 -0.43
C ILE A 138 11.24 -2.14 0.65
N LEU A 139 11.85 -1.88 1.80
CA LEU A 139 11.19 -1.20 2.92
C LEU A 139 10.78 0.22 2.55
N PHE A 140 11.67 0.95 1.84
CA PHE A 140 11.42 2.32 1.43
C PHE A 140 10.28 2.41 0.42
N LEU A 141 10.34 1.61 -0.66
CA LEU A 141 9.33 1.66 -1.71
C LEU A 141 7.94 1.35 -1.16
N HIS A 142 7.79 0.23 -0.44
CA HIS A 142 6.51 -0.11 0.17
C HIS A 142 6.00 0.96 1.16
N SER A 143 6.89 1.56 1.95
CA SER A 143 6.49 2.62 2.89
C SER A 143 6.13 3.91 2.17
N TYR A 144 6.80 4.22 1.05
CA TYR A 144 6.45 5.35 0.17
C TYR A 144 5.04 5.19 -0.39
N ASP A 145 4.69 4.00 -0.87
CA ASP A 145 3.35 3.70 -1.41
C ASP A 145 2.28 3.85 -0.32
N ILE A 146 2.55 3.35 0.89
CA ILE A 146 1.65 3.54 2.06
C ILE A 146 1.47 5.02 2.40
N VAL A 147 2.55 5.82 2.38
CA VAL A 147 2.46 7.27 2.64
C VAL A 147 1.63 7.97 1.56
N ALA A 148 1.84 7.62 0.28
CA ALA A 148 1.08 8.18 -0.82
C ALA A 148 -0.42 7.87 -0.69
N ASP A 149 -0.78 6.64 -0.35
CA ASP A 149 -2.16 6.22 -0.15
C ASP A 149 -2.81 6.89 1.09
N VAL A 150 -2.06 7.00 2.19
CA VAL A 150 -2.50 7.73 3.40
C VAL A 150 -2.81 9.20 3.09
N LEU A 151 -2.01 9.85 2.26
CA LEU A 151 -2.28 11.22 1.81
C LEU A 151 -3.55 11.30 0.94
N MET A 152 -3.78 10.32 0.04
CA MET A 152 -5.02 10.21 -0.73
C MET A 152 -6.22 10.00 0.17
N THR A 153 -6.14 9.08 1.12
CA THR A 153 -7.19 8.83 2.12
C THR A 153 -7.49 10.10 2.93
N ALA A 154 -6.48 10.87 3.34
CA ALA A 154 -6.68 12.15 4.03
C ALA A 154 -7.46 13.16 3.17
N VAL A 155 -7.15 13.28 1.88
CA VAL A 155 -7.90 14.11 0.95
C VAL A 155 -9.35 13.64 0.82
N LEU A 156 -9.59 12.34 0.71
CA LEU A 156 -10.94 11.77 0.67
C LEU A 156 -11.73 12.08 1.95
N ILE A 157 -11.10 11.96 3.12
CA ILE A 157 -11.72 12.34 4.41
C ILE A 157 -12.17 13.81 4.38
N VAL A 158 -11.32 14.73 3.94
CA VAL A 158 -11.65 16.16 3.86
C VAL A 158 -12.80 16.40 2.89
N ILE A 159 -12.81 15.77 1.72
CA ILE A 159 -13.87 15.92 0.72
C ILE A 159 -15.21 15.40 1.28
N VAL A 160 -15.21 14.21 1.86
CA VAL A 160 -16.43 13.62 2.45
C VAL A 160 -16.90 14.44 3.66
N ALA A 161 -15.98 14.91 4.51
CA ALA A 161 -16.30 15.75 5.68
C ALA A 161 -16.85 17.12 5.30
N SER A 162 -16.41 17.71 4.19
CA SER A 162 -16.92 18.98 3.69
C SER A 162 -18.33 18.88 3.08
N GLY A 163 -18.88 17.67 2.93
CA GLY A 163 -20.16 17.43 2.26
C GLY A 163 -20.15 17.60 0.74
N ARG A 164 -19.00 17.88 0.14
CA ARG A 164 -18.81 18.06 -1.30
C ARG A 164 -18.54 16.73 -2.01
N TYR A 165 -19.23 15.68 -1.65
CA TYR A 165 -19.07 14.37 -2.26
C TYR A 165 -20.25 14.00 -3.15
N GLY A 166 -19.92 13.61 -4.38
CA GLY A 166 -20.88 13.12 -5.36
C GLY A 166 -20.57 11.68 -5.78
N PRO A 167 -21.21 11.18 -6.83
CA PRO A 167 -20.95 9.83 -7.35
C PRO A 167 -19.47 9.58 -7.65
N ARG A 168 -18.76 10.57 -8.21
CA ARG A 168 -17.33 10.47 -8.54
C ARG A 168 -16.46 10.26 -7.30
N GLN A 169 -16.72 10.96 -6.20
CA GLN A 169 -15.96 10.84 -4.97
C GLN A 169 -16.22 9.50 -4.27
N ARG A 170 -17.44 8.97 -4.38
CA ARG A 170 -17.78 7.63 -3.87
C ARG A 170 -17.03 6.53 -4.60
N ILE A 171 -16.87 6.64 -5.93
CA ILE A 171 -15.99 5.75 -6.69
C ILE A 171 -14.54 5.87 -6.22
N GLY A 172 -14.07 7.10 -5.92
CA GLY A 172 -12.74 7.33 -5.36
C GLY A 172 -12.49 6.55 -4.07
N VAL A 173 -13.45 6.54 -3.14
CA VAL A 173 -13.35 5.75 -1.89
C VAL A 173 -13.24 4.24 -2.16
N HIS A 174 -13.98 3.73 -3.15
CA HIS A 174 -13.89 2.32 -3.53
C HIS A 174 -12.54 1.97 -4.18
N VAL A 175 -12.06 2.83 -5.06
CA VAL A 175 -10.78 2.67 -5.76
C VAL A 175 -9.59 2.75 -4.80
N ASP A 176 -9.62 3.67 -3.83
CA ASP A 176 -8.67 3.78 -2.71
C ASP A 176 -8.60 2.46 -1.92
N SER A 177 -9.75 1.86 -1.61
CA SER A 177 -9.80 0.55 -0.94
C SER A 177 -9.12 -0.56 -1.74
N VAL A 178 -9.20 -0.54 -3.07
CA VAL A 178 -8.55 -1.54 -3.94
C VAL A 178 -7.03 -1.42 -3.84
N LEU A 179 -6.50 -0.19 -3.90
CA LEU A 179 -5.07 0.06 -3.72
C LEU A 179 -4.61 -0.40 -2.34
N TRP A 180 -5.37 -0.06 -1.29
CA TRP A 180 -5.04 -0.45 0.08
C TRP A 180 -4.92 -1.98 0.24
N TYR A 181 -5.87 -2.74 -0.29
CA TYR A 181 -5.80 -4.21 -0.24
C TYR A 181 -4.60 -4.76 -1.00
N PHE A 182 -4.25 -4.14 -2.13
CA PHE A 182 -3.05 -4.50 -2.87
C PHE A 182 -1.79 -4.25 -2.01
N LEU A 183 -1.65 -3.08 -1.38
CA LEU A 183 -0.50 -2.74 -0.55
C LEU A 183 -0.35 -3.66 0.66
N VAL A 184 -1.45 -3.99 1.32
CA VAL A 184 -1.45 -4.96 2.42
C VAL A 184 -1.11 -6.37 1.94
N GLY A 185 -1.67 -6.78 0.79
CA GLY A 185 -1.45 -8.11 0.21
C GLY A 185 -0.01 -8.32 -0.25
N ILE A 186 0.58 -7.35 -0.94
CA ILE A 186 1.96 -7.44 -1.44
C ILE A 186 2.99 -7.40 -0.29
N TRP A 187 2.62 -6.84 0.87
CA TRP A 187 3.49 -6.88 2.03
C TRP A 187 3.77 -8.30 2.54
N ILE A 188 2.85 -9.25 2.36
CA ILE A 188 3.02 -10.64 2.82
C ILE A 188 4.27 -11.29 2.19
N PRO A 189 4.43 -11.36 0.86
CA PRO A 189 5.66 -11.89 0.26
C PRO A 189 6.89 -11.04 0.57
N LEU A 190 6.78 -9.70 0.62
CA LEU A 190 7.89 -8.83 0.99
C LEU A 190 8.37 -9.08 2.42
N TYR A 191 7.45 -9.25 3.36
CA TYR A 191 7.76 -9.63 4.73
C TYR A 191 8.49 -10.98 4.80
N GLY A 192 8.03 -11.96 4.02
CA GLY A 192 8.71 -13.25 3.89
C GLY A 192 10.16 -13.11 3.41
N VAL A 193 10.39 -12.29 2.38
CA VAL A 193 11.72 -12.08 1.79
C VAL A 193 12.65 -11.33 2.75
N VAL A 194 12.18 -10.24 3.35
CA VAL A 194 13.03 -9.38 4.20
C VAL A 194 13.36 -10.05 5.53
N TYR A 195 12.40 -10.73 6.16
CA TYR A 195 12.57 -11.21 7.53
C TYR A 195 12.79 -12.71 7.64
N TRP A 196 12.16 -13.52 6.79
CA TRP A 196 12.24 -14.97 6.90
C TRP A 196 13.26 -15.59 5.97
N ALA A 197 13.41 -15.11 4.73
CA ALA A 197 14.36 -15.69 3.78
C ALA A 197 15.80 -15.69 4.34
N PRO A 198 16.34 -14.62 4.93
CA PRO A 198 17.70 -14.66 5.47
C PRO A 198 17.85 -15.60 6.67
N ARG A 199 16.77 -15.83 7.44
CA ARG A 199 16.79 -16.78 8.58
C ARG A 199 16.72 -18.23 8.14
N MET A 200 16.00 -18.51 7.05
CA MET A 200 15.85 -19.86 6.52
C MET A 200 17.02 -20.26 5.62
N MET A 201 17.60 -19.31 4.91
CA MET A 201 18.64 -19.54 3.89
C MET A 201 20.04 -19.07 4.34
N GLY A 202 20.16 -18.49 5.52
CA GLY A 202 21.39 -17.88 6.07
C GLY A 202 22.35 -18.87 6.75
N GLY A 203 22.16 -20.17 6.61
CA GLY A 203 23.18 -21.16 6.98
C GLY A 203 24.36 -21.02 6.04
N ALA A 204 25.59 -20.85 6.58
CA ALA A 204 26.83 -20.91 5.83
C ALA A 204 26.85 -22.21 4.99
N ARG A 205 27.08 -22.04 3.68
CA ARG A 205 27.53 -23.18 2.85
C ARG A 205 29.00 -23.36 3.01
#